data_f3372fe3ffca7b76085e26a757afc5c7
#
_entry.id   f3372fe3ffca7b76085e26a757afc5c7
#
_cell.length_a   1.000
_cell.length_b   1.000
_cell.length_c   1.000
_cell.angle_alpha   90.00
_cell.angle_beta   90.00
_cell.angle_gamma   90.00
#
_symmetry.space_group_name_H-M   'P 1'
#
loop_
_entity.id
_entity.type
_entity.pdbx_description
1 polymer ?
#
loop_
_entity_poly.entity_id
_entity_poly.type
_entity_poly.pdbx_seq_one_letter_code
_entity_poly.pdbx_strand_id
1 'polypeptide(L)'
;MQNLAIVGCGRVTQGRYIEVCNEELQNARVVVACDVVASKADECARALGCDPEYDYETLLQREDVDIVLILTESGYHYQHARSALEAGKHVIVEKPPALLPDHVTHCVKLAAENKRMYAPIVQNRFNPAVRALKESFDQGRFGRQVLSTIRLRWCRLQDYYMDGWHGTWEMDGGVINQQAFHHVDALQWIAGPIAEVCSAEANALNQLEAEDTMVAVLRFEDGSLGTIEATTAIRPEDVEASISIAGEGGMAVIGGIALNEIHTWKFVDPQPEDSTIPEYASQAVPTGYGLSHGPLIQEIIDRLEKGELSPPISGEDTLVAVRLVHALYRSIEVGGWVTLGDLPLSSRLGQPTEGPL
;
A
#
# COMPACT_ATOMS: atom_id res chain seq x y z
N MET A 1 9.14 25.05 5.54
CA MET A 1 9.00 24.54 4.15
C MET A 1 9.94 23.35 4.02
N GLN A 2 9.43 22.20 3.62
CA GLN A 2 10.20 20.96 3.48
C GLN A 2 10.69 20.78 2.04
N ASN A 3 11.93 20.40 1.85
CA ASN A 3 12.50 20.08 0.54
C ASN A 3 12.50 18.57 0.31
N LEU A 4 11.82 18.13 -0.75
CA LEU A 4 11.68 16.73 -1.11
C LEU A 4 12.66 16.34 -2.22
N ALA A 5 13.19 15.14 -2.12
CA ALA A 5 13.82 14.43 -3.22
C ALA A 5 12.90 13.30 -3.67
N ILE A 6 12.62 13.16 -4.96
CA ILE A 6 11.96 11.98 -5.55
C ILE A 6 13.03 10.99 -5.99
N VAL A 7 12.87 9.72 -5.62
CA VAL A 7 13.74 8.60 -6.04
C VAL A 7 12.88 7.56 -6.75
N GLY A 8 13.16 7.34 -8.04
CA GLY A 8 12.32 6.57 -8.96
C GLY A 8 11.32 7.44 -9.70
N CYS A 9 11.58 7.68 -11.00
CA CYS A 9 10.76 8.51 -11.89
C CYS A 9 9.90 7.65 -12.83
N GLY A 10 9.41 6.51 -12.31
CA GLY A 10 8.64 5.50 -13.03
C GLY A 10 7.15 5.81 -13.20
N ARG A 11 6.36 4.74 -13.41
CA ARG A 11 4.90 4.82 -13.71
C ARG A 11 4.10 5.56 -12.63
N VAL A 12 4.32 5.26 -11.34
CA VAL A 12 3.55 5.89 -10.26
C VAL A 12 3.90 7.37 -10.12
N THR A 13 5.18 7.72 -10.32
CA THR A 13 5.64 9.11 -10.31
C THR A 13 4.96 9.91 -11.41
N GLN A 14 4.98 9.41 -12.65
CA GLN A 14 4.34 10.04 -13.80
C GLN A 14 2.81 10.07 -13.69
N GLY A 15 2.21 8.98 -13.20
CA GLY A 15 0.75 8.82 -13.15
C GLY A 15 0.07 9.49 -11.96
N ARG A 16 0.83 9.90 -10.90
CA ARG A 16 0.21 10.49 -9.71
C ARG A 16 1.09 11.50 -8.97
N TYR A 17 2.38 11.21 -8.72
CA TYR A 17 3.15 12.04 -7.79
C TYR A 17 3.56 13.41 -8.34
N ILE A 18 3.73 13.54 -9.66
CA ILE A 18 3.97 14.86 -10.29
C ILE A 18 2.80 15.80 -10.02
N GLU A 19 1.56 15.34 -10.19
CA GLU A 19 0.35 16.11 -9.87
C GLU A 19 0.29 16.45 -8.37
N VAL A 20 0.48 15.45 -7.49
CA VAL A 20 0.49 15.66 -6.04
C VAL A 20 1.49 16.72 -5.64
N CYS A 21 2.73 16.63 -6.11
CA CYS A 21 3.80 17.55 -5.72
C CYS A 21 3.59 18.98 -6.26
N ASN A 22 3.00 19.13 -7.45
CA ASN A 22 2.79 20.43 -8.06
C ASN A 22 1.53 21.13 -7.58
N GLU A 23 0.45 20.38 -7.28
CA GLU A 23 -0.89 20.94 -7.12
C GLU A 23 -1.49 20.74 -5.73
N GLU A 24 -1.09 19.70 -5.00
CA GLU A 24 -1.77 19.33 -3.76
C GLU A 24 -0.96 19.65 -2.50
N LEU A 25 0.37 19.74 -2.58
CA LEU A 25 1.21 19.96 -1.41
C LEU A 25 1.41 21.44 -1.09
N GLN A 26 1.33 21.76 0.20
CA GLN A 26 1.64 23.06 0.76
C GLN A 26 2.89 22.94 1.65
N ASN A 27 3.67 24.02 1.73
CA ASN A 27 4.88 24.10 2.55
C ASN A 27 5.94 23.00 2.22
N ALA A 28 5.90 22.49 1.00
CA ALA A 28 6.86 21.53 0.48
C ALA A 28 7.18 21.83 -0.99
N ARG A 29 8.35 21.45 -1.43
CA ARG A 29 8.75 21.50 -2.84
C ARG A 29 9.71 20.37 -3.15
N VAL A 30 9.65 19.86 -4.37
CA VAL A 30 10.67 18.95 -4.88
C VAL A 30 11.88 19.77 -5.33
N VAL A 31 13.07 19.43 -4.84
CA VAL A 31 14.33 20.10 -5.20
C VAL A 31 15.19 19.22 -6.10
N VAL A 32 14.96 17.91 -6.12
CA VAL A 32 15.69 16.97 -6.98
C VAL A 32 14.83 15.75 -7.33
N ALA A 33 14.92 15.30 -8.57
CA ALA A 33 14.34 14.05 -9.06
C ALA A 33 15.46 13.10 -9.51
N CYS A 34 15.53 11.91 -8.91
CA CYS A 34 16.59 10.94 -9.12
C CYS A 34 16.07 9.65 -9.77
N ASP A 35 16.73 9.23 -10.84
CA ASP A 35 16.52 7.93 -11.48
C ASP A 35 17.83 7.51 -12.18
N VAL A 36 18.16 6.22 -12.12
CA VAL A 36 19.34 5.67 -12.82
C VAL A 36 19.21 5.78 -14.34
N VAL A 37 18.00 5.92 -14.85
CA VAL A 37 17.72 6.19 -16.27
C VAL A 37 17.63 7.71 -16.46
N ALA A 38 18.71 8.29 -17.00
CA ALA A 38 18.85 9.75 -17.13
C ALA A 38 17.64 10.43 -17.79
N SER A 39 17.06 9.85 -18.85
CA SER A 39 15.89 10.42 -19.52
C SER A 39 14.66 10.51 -18.61
N LYS A 40 14.45 9.55 -17.67
CA LYS A 40 13.35 9.58 -16.73
C LYS A 40 13.58 10.67 -15.66
N ALA A 41 14.82 10.78 -15.14
CA ALA A 41 15.19 11.84 -14.20
C ALA A 41 15.00 13.23 -14.82
N ASP A 42 15.48 13.46 -16.07
CA ASP A 42 15.36 14.72 -16.80
C ASP A 42 13.90 15.12 -17.07
N GLU A 43 13.06 14.14 -17.44
CA GLU A 43 11.62 14.37 -17.70
C GLU A 43 10.89 14.75 -16.40
N CYS A 44 11.11 14.00 -15.33
CA CYS A 44 10.54 14.24 -14.02
C CYS A 44 11.00 15.61 -13.46
N ALA A 45 12.28 15.90 -13.51
CA ALA A 45 12.86 17.16 -13.07
C ALA A 45 12.27 18.36 -13.82
N ARG A 46 12.10 18.24 -15.15
CA ARG A 46 11.45 19.28 -15.96
C ARG A 46 10.00 19.50 -15.57
N ALA A 47 9.25 18.41 -15.31
CA ALA A 47 7.84 18.50 -14.92
C ALA A 47 7.64 19.13 -13.54
N LEU A 48 8.61 18.95 -12.63
CA LEU A 48 8.59 19.46 -11.25
C LEU A 48 9.36 20.78 -11.07
N GLY A 49 10.11 21.23 -12.08
CA GLY A 49 10.94 22.43 -11.99
C GLY A 49 12.10 22.31 -11.01
N CYS A 50 12.72 21.14 -10.91
CA CYS A 50 13.80 20.82 -9.98
C CYS A 50 15.05 20.30 -10.72
N ASP A 51 16.11 19.96 -9.96
CA ASP A 51 17.35 19.39 -10.53
C ASP A 51 17.16 17.90 -10.85
N PRO A 52 17.71 17.38 -11.96
CA PRO A 52 17.86 15.95 -12.18
C PRO A 52 19.10 15.41 -11.42
N GLU A 53 19.02 14.17 -10.95
CA GLU A 53 20.14 13.41 -10.38
C GLU A 53 20.09 11.97 -10.91
N TYR A 54 21.25 11.36 -11.10
CA TYR A 54 21.37 10.03 -11.73
C TYR A 54 22.00 8.99 -10.80
N ASP A 55 22.47 9.44 -9.64
CA ASP A 55 23.12 8.63 -8.62
C ASP A 55 22.51 8.87 -7.24
N TYR A 56 21.99 7.82 -6.65
CA TYR A 56 21.29 7.91 -5.36
C TYR A 56 22.22 8.31 -4.21
N GLU A 57 23.46 7.83 -4.19
CA GLU A 57 24.42 8.16 -3.13
C GLU A 57 24.82 9.66 -3.20
N THR A 58 24.90 10.22 -4.39
CA THR A 58 25.13 11.65 -4.61
C THR A 58 23.93 12.47 -4.09
N LEU A 59 22.69 12.03 -4.38
CA LEU A 59 21.50 12.67 -3.84
C LEU A 59 21.51 12.71 -2.31
N LEU A 60 21.88 11.63 -1.64
CA LEU A 60 21.89 11.55 -0.18
C LEU A 60 22.86 12.54 0.48
N GLN A 61 23.90 12.99 -0.22
CA GLN A 61 24.86 13.98 0.26
C GLN A 61 24.34 15.43 0.16
N ARG A 62 23.21 15.68 -0.49
CA ARG A 62 22.64 17.03 -0.61
C ARG A 62 22.12 17.52 0.74
N GLU A 63 22.69 18.63 1.21
CA GLU A 63 22.28 19.25 2.48
C GLU A 63 20.91 19.95 2.40
N ASP A 64 20.47 20.31 1.18
CA ASP A 64 19.20 20.98 0.92
C ASP A 64 18.00 20.00 0.81
N VAL A 65 18.18 18.70 0.99
CA VAL A 65 17.12 17.68 0.99
C VAL A 65 16.76 17.33 2.43
N ASP A 66 15.47 17.48 2.79
CA ASP A 66 14.92 17.12 4.10
C ASP A 66 14.28 15.72 4.08
N ILE A 67 13.53 15.41 3.01
CA ILE A 67 12.70 14.22 2.87
C ILE A 67 13.05 13.49 1.57
N VAL A 68 13.23 12.17 1.64
CA VAL A 68 13.37 11.30 0.47
C VAL A 68 12.06 10.55 0.26
N LEU A 69 11.41 10.80 -0.87
CA LEU A 69 10.20 10.12 -1.34
C LEU A 69 10.61 8.98 -2.28
N ILE A 70 10.47 7.73 -1.81
CA ILE A 70 10.93 6.52 -2.49
C ILE A 70 9.79 5.92 -3.30
N LEU A 71 9.94 5.92 -4.63
CA LEU A 71 8.97 5.49 -5.64
C LEU A 71 9.59 4.48 -6.63
N THR A 72 10.63 3.80 -6.21
CA THR A 72 11.36 2.79 -6.99
C THR A 72 10.59 1.48 -7.06
N GLU A 73 11.20 0.45 -7.62
CA GLU A 73 10.69 -0.92 -7.59
C GLU A 73 10.61 -1.44 -6.15
N SER A 74 9.57 -2.23 -5.85
CA SER A 74 9.25 -2.70 -4.49
C SER A 74 10.43 -3.37 -3.78
N GLY A 75 11.23 -4.17 -4.49
CA GLY A 75 12.41 -4.85 -3.95
C GLY A 75 13.51 -3.91 -3.44
N TYR A 76 13.58 -2.69 -3.96
CA TYR A 76 14.58 -1.69 -3.55
C TYR A 76 14.11 -0.77 -2.42
N HIS A 77 12.84 -0.77 -2.04
CA HIS A 77 12.29 0.13 -1.02
C HIS A 77 13.08 0.10 0.28
N TYR A 78 13.40 -1.09 0.79
CA TYR A 78 14.18 -1.23 2.01
C TYR A 78 15.60 -0.64 1.91
N GLN A 79 16.31 -0.95 0.84
CA GLN A 79 17.70 -0.48 0.67
C GLN A 79 17.76 1.04 0.58
N HIS A 80 16.88 1.64 -0.23
CA HIS A 80 16.78 3.08 -0.36
C HIS A 80 16.33 3.75 0.96
N ALA A 81 15.31 3.20 1.63
CA ALA A 81 14.85 3.73 2.91
C ALA A 81 15.94 3.67 3.98
N ARG A 82 16.67 2.56 4.08
CA ARG A 82 17.77 2.40 5.02
C ARG A 82 18.86 3.45 4.77
N SER A 83 19.37 3.56 3.53
CA SER A 83 20.43 4.51 3.21
C SER A 83 20.00 5.97 3.45
N ALA A 84 18.75 6.33 3.14
CA ALA A 84 18.23 7.68 3.42
C ALA A 84 18.16 7.96 4.93
N LEU A 85 17.69 7.01 5.74
CA LEU A 85 17.63 7.14 7.20
C LEU A 85 19.05 7.24 7.80
N GLU A 86 20.01 6.44 7.32
CA GLU A 86 21.42 6.50 7.71
C GLU A 86 22.06 7.84 7.35
N ALA A 87 21.67 8.43 6.20
CA ALA A 87 22.07 9.77 5.78
C ALA A 87 21.36 10.90 6.53
N GLY A 88 20.50 10.57 7.50
CA GLY A 88 19.78 11.54 8.32
C GLY A 88 18.64 12.25 7.60
N LYS A 89 18.03 11.63 6.59
CA LYS A 89 16.85 12.15 5.89
C LYS A 89 15.57 11.54 6.47
N HIS A 90 14.45 12.29 6.42
CA HIS A 90 13.12 11.72 6.60
C HIS A 90 12.76 10.88 5.37
N VAL A 91 11.98 9.83 5.56
CA VAL A 91 11.61 8.90 4.49
C VAL A 91 10.11 8.80 4.36
N ILE A 92 9.62 8.97 3.13
CA ILE A 92 8.29 8.57 2.68
C ILE A 92 8.51 7.47 1.65
N VAL A 93 7.89 6.29 1.83
CA VAL A 93 8.12 5.14 0.96
C VAL A 93 6.81 4.55 0.44
N GLU A 94 6.76 4.27 -0.87
CA GLU A 94 5.63 3.57 -1.47
C GLU A 94 5.44 2.14 -0.92
N LYS A 95 4.25 1.63 -1.12
CA LYS A 95 3.90 0.26 -0.73
C LYS A 95 4.48 -0.77 -1.73
N PRO A 96 4.76 -1.98 -1.25
CA PRO A 96 4.94 -2.35 0.15
C PRO A 96 6.16 -1.63 0.74
N PRO A 97 6.14 -1.27 2.03
CA PRO A 97 7.27 -0.50 2.61
C PRO A 97 8.60 -1.25 2.57
N ALA A 98 8.53 -2.56 2.55
CA ALA A 98 9.58 -3.51 2.21
C ALA A 98 8.95 -4.87 1.92
N LEU A 99 9.66 -5.76 1.21
CA LEU A 99 9.18 -7.11 0.95
C LEU A 99 9.22 -8.00 2.20
N LEU A 100 10.21 -7.82 3.09
CA LEU A 100 10.38 -8.64 4.29
C LEU A 100 9.96 -7.90 5.57
N PRO A 101 9.27 -8.57 6.51
CA PRO A 101 8.86 -7.97 7.79
C PRO A 101 10.03 -7.39 8.61
N ASP A 102 11.16 -8.10 8.65
CA ASP A 102 12.34 -7.65 9.39
C ASP A 102 12.95 -6.36 8.81
N HIS A 103 12.81 -6.14 7.50
CA HIS A 103 13.25 -4.92 6.84
C HIS A 103 12.41 -3.71 7.28
N VAL A 104 11.08 -3.88 7.40
CA VAL A 104 10.21 -2.83 7.95
C VAL A 104 10.58 -2.52 9.39
N THR A 105 10.75 -3.56 10.22
CA THR A 105 11.15 -3.43 11.63
C THR A 105 12.50 -2.70 11.76
N HIS A 106 13.45 -3.02 10.88
CA HIS A 106 14.76 -2.36 10.86
C HIS A 106 14.64 -0.87 10.50
N CYS A 107 13.87 -0.51 9.48
CA CYS A 107 13.66 0.90 9.10
C CYS A 107 12.99 1.70 10.23
N VAL A 108 11.99 1.13 10.92
CA VAL A 108 11.36 1.75 12.09
C VAL A 108 12.37 2.04 13.20
N LYS A 109 13.19 1.04 13.54
CA LYS A 109 14.24 1.19 14.55
C LYS A 109 15.26 2.25 14.15
N LEU A 110 15.74 2.18 12.92
CA LEU A 110 16.74 3.11 12.38
C LEU A 110 16.22 4.56 12.35
N ALA A 111 14.95 4.76 12.00
CA ALA A 111 14.29 6.06 12.02
C ALA A 111 14.27 6.64 13.46
N ALA A 112 13.92 5.82 14.44
CA ALA A 112 13.92 6.23 15.85
C ALA A 112 15.33 6.59 16.33
N GLU A 113 16.34 5.77 16.03
CA GLU A 113 17.74 5.99 16.40
C GLU A 113 18.32 7.29 15.80
N ASN A 114 17.98 7.57 14.55
CA ASN A 114 18.44 8.79 13.85
C ASN A 114 17.53 10.00 14.05
N LYS A 115 16.45 9.87 14.84
CA LYS A 115 15.45 10.93 15.04
C LYS A 115 14.88 11.43 13.70
N ARG A 116 14.47 10.51 12.86
CA ARG A 116 13.83 10.77 11.57
C ARG A 116 12.47 10.10 11.52
N MET A 117 11.63 10.57 10.63
CA MET A 117 10.35 9.95 10.33
C MET A 117 10.53 8.88 9.24
N TYR A 118 9.88 7.73 9.40
CA TYR A 118 9.69 6.70 8.38
C TYR A 118 8.19 6.52 8.16
N ALA A 119 7.71 6.93 7.00
CA ALA A 119 6.29 7.02 6.68
C ALA A 119 5.93 6.19 5.43
N PRO A 120 5.39 4.99 5.59
CA PRO A 120 4.86 4.20 4.48
C PRO A 120 3.58 4.81 3.88
N ILE A 121 3.43 4.67 2.56
CA ILE A 121 2.24 5.11 1.82
C ILE A 121 1.21 3.97 1.74
N VAL A 122 0.15 4.06 2.53
CA VAL A 122 -1.07 3.25 2.42
C VAL A 122 -2.28 4.17 2.37
N GLN A 123 -2.31 4.98 1.31
CA GLN A 123 -3.23 6.10 1.14
C GLN A 123 -4.71 5.72 1.23
N ASN A 124 -5.09 4.45 1.00
CA ASN A 124 -6.48 4.03 1.07
C ASN A 124 -7.09 4.20 2.48
N ARG A 125 -6.27 4.24 3.54
CA ARG A 125 -6.73 4.62 4.89
C ARG A 125 -7.19 6.09 4.98
N PHE A 126 -6.86 6.91 3.98
CA PHE A 126 -7.28 8.30 3.86
C PHE A 126 -8.49 8.49 2.94
N ASN A 127 -8.98 7.45 2.27
CA ASN A 127 -10.21 7.52 1.49
C ASN A 127 -11.40 7.79 2.42
N PRO A 128 -12.25 8.77 2.15
CA PRO A 128 -13.40 9.08 3.01
C PRO A 128 -14.33 7.88 3.24
N ALA A 129 -14.58 7.07 2.21
CA ALA A 129 -15.39 5.86 2.33
C ALA A 129 -14.76 4.83 3.28
N VAL A 130 -13.43 4.63 3.20
CA VAL A 130 -12.69 3.70 4.07
C VAL A 130 -12.65 4.21 5.51
N ARG A 131 -12.45 5.53 5.71
CA ARG A 131 -12.53 6.16 7.05
C ARG A 131 -13.91 6.02 7.67
N ALA A 132 -14.97 6.31 6.93
CA ALA A 132 -16.33 6.15 7.41
C ALA A 132 -16.63 4.71 7.84
N LEU A 133 -16.14 3.71 7.07
CA LEU A 133 -16.27 2.30 7.44
C LEU A 133 -15.51 1.98 8.73
N LYS A 134 -14.26 2.44 8.86
CA LYS A 134 -13.44 2.25 10.06
C LYS A 134 -14.09 2.88 11.29
N GLU A 135 -14.51 4.13 11.20
CA GLU A 135 -15.19 4.83 12.29
C GLU A 135 -16.44 4.11 12.76
N SER A 136 -17.28 3.63 11.83
CA SER A 136 -18.49 2.86 12.17
C SER A 136 -18.15 1.51 12.80
N PHE A 137 -17.06 0.88 12.39
CA PHE A 137 -16.58 -0.36 12.99
C PHE A 137 -16.10 -0.12 14.43
N ASP A 138 -15.28 0.92 14.66
CA ASP A 138 -14.76 1.29 15.98
C ASP A 138 -15.86 1.72 16.95
N GLN A 139 -16.94 2.31 16.46
CA GLN A 139 -18.15 2.63 17.24
C GLN A 139 -18.98 1.38 17.60
N GLY A 140 -18.58 0.19 17.13
CA GLY A 140 -19.28 -1.06 17.41
C GLY A 140 -20.59 -1.24 16.65
N ARG A 141 -20.86 -0.46 15.61
CA ARG A 141 -22.13 -0.46 14.87
C ARG A 141 -22.43 -1.78 14.16
N PHE A 142 -21.41 -2.56 13.85
CA PHE A 142 -21.58 -3.89 13.25
C PHE A 142 -21.93 -4.98 14.28
N GLY A 143 -21.81 -4.69 15.60
CA GLY A 143 -21.99 -5.71 16.63
C GLY A 143 -20.97 -6.85 16.50
N ARG A 144 -21.40 -8.09 16.73
CA ARG A 144 -20.56 -9.26 16.50
C ARG A 144 -20.27 -9.43 15.01
N GLN A 145 -19.00 -9.39 14.65
CA GLN A 145 -18.53 -9.59 13.28
C GLN A 145 -18.90 -11.02 12.80
N VAL A 146 -19.36 -11.14 11.55
CA VAL A 146 -19.74 -12.42 10.95
C VAL A 146 -18.84 -12.75 9.75
N LEU A 147 -18.72 -11.81 8.80
CA LEU A 147 -17.96 -12.02 7.56
C LEU A 147 -17.35 -10.70 7.08
N SER A 148 -16.05 -10.74 6.77
CA SER A 148 -15.34 -9.61 6.17
C SER A 148 -14.59 -10.05 4.93
N THR A 149 -14.74 -9.30 3.83
CA THR A 149 -14.18 -9.72 2.54
C THR A 149 -13.50 -8.59 1.80
N ILE A 150 -12.48 -8.92 1.02
CA ILE A 150 -11.95 -8.04 -0.03
C ILE A 150 -12.07 -8.73 -1.39
N ARG A 151 -12.32 -7.92 -2.41
CA ARG A 151 -12.27 -8.33 -3.80
C ARG A 151 -11.51 -7.31 -4.62
N LEU A 152 -10.55 -7.82 -5.40
CA LEU A 152 -9.83 -7.06 -6.42
C LEU A 152 -9.93 -7.81 -7.74
N ARG A 153 -10.58 -7.22 -8.71
CA ARG A 153 -10.81 -7.79 -10.06
C ARG A 153 -10.35 -6.80 -11.11
N TRP A 154 -9.04 -6.79 -11.30
CA TRP A 154 -8.38 -5.86 -12.20
C TRP A 154 -7.86 -6.55 -13.47
N CYS A 155 -7.54 -5.73 -14.45
CA CYS A 155 -7.00 -6.16 -15.74
C CYS A 155 -5.56 -5.67 -15.86
N ARG A 156 -4.61 -6.61 -15.88
CA ARG A 156 -3.24 -6.34 -16.32
C ARG A 156 -2.91 -7.33 -17.42
N LEU A 157 -2.51 -6.78 -18.57
CA LEU A 157 -2.08 -7.58 -19.71
C LEU A 157 -0.62 -7.98 -19.52
N GLN A 158 -0.13 -8.91 -20.34
CA GLN A 158 1.23 -9.42 -20.23
C GLN A 158 2.30 -8.31 -20.36
N ASP A 159 2.07 -7.29 -21.18
CA ASP A 159 2.98 -6.15 -21.35
C ASP A 159 3.25 -5.36 -20.06
N TYR A 160 2.30 -5.37 -19.10
CA TYR A 160 2.51 -4.78 -17.77
C TYR A 160 3.68 -5.46 -17.04
N TYR A 161 3.86 -6.76 -17.25
CA TYR A 161 4.85 -7.61 -16.56
C TYR A 161 6.16 -7.78 -17.36
N MET A 162 6.33 -7.07 -18.49
CA MET A 162 7.53 -7.16 -19.33
C MET A 162 8.66 -6.19 -18.96
N ASP A 163 8.54 -5.47 -17.86
CA ASP A 163 9.53 -4.49 -17.40
C ASP A 163 10.66 -5.08 -16.53
N GLY A 164 10.62 -6.38 -16.29
CA GLY A 164 11.70 -7.15 -15.67
C GLY A 164 11.67 -7.25 -14.14
N TRP A 165 10.66 -6.65 -13.48
CA TRP A 165 10.53 -6.74 -12.02
C TRP A 165 9.11 -7.08 -11.54
N HIS A 166 8.05 -6.56 -12.21
CA HIS A 166 6.69 -6.91 -11.83
C HIS A 166 6.45 -8.42 -11.94
N GLY A 167 5.84 -8.98 -10.90
CA GLY A 167 5.51 -10.40 -10.85
C GLY A 167 6.68 -11.34 -10.59
N THR A 168 7.88 -10.82 -10.25
CA THR A 168 9.01 -11.62 -9.81
C THR A 168 9.02 -11.80 -8.30
N TRP A 169 9.50 -12.93 -7.80
CA TRP A 169 9.56 -13.17 -6.36
C TRP A 169 10.56 -12.26 -5.65
N GLU A 170 11.69 -11.99 -6.28
CA GLU A 170 12.76 -11.17 -5.73
C GLU A 170 12.35 -9.72 -5.54
N MET A 171 11.59 -9.14 -6.49
CA MET A 171 11.39 -7.71 -6.55
C MET A 171 9.96 -7.25 -6.24
N ASP A 172 8.96 -8.13 -6.30
CA ASP A 172 7.56 -7.70 -6.29
C ASP A 172 6.60 -8.66 -5.59
N GLY A 173 6.64 -9.96 -5.91
CA GLY A 173 5.55 -10.90 -5.67
C GLY A 173 4.44 -10.77 -6.71
N GLY A 174 3.26 -11.34 -6.44
CA GLY A 174 2.12 -11.34 -7.34
C GLY A 174 1.03 -10.34 -6.96
N VAL A 175 -0.20 -10.63 -7.41
CA VAL A 175 -1.36 -9.73 -7.22
C VAL A 175 -1.59 -9.36 -5.76
N ILE A 176 -1.34 -10.28 -4.84
CA ILE A 176 -1.63 -10.02 -3.41
C ILE A 176 -0.68 -8.98 -2.81
N ASN A 177 0.61 -9.02 -3.19
CA ASN A 177 1.60 -8.07 -2.69
C ASN A 177 1.62 -6.76 -3.48
N GLN A 178 1.40 -6.81 -4.80
CA GLN A 178 1.50 -5.63 -5.64
C GLN A 178 0.18 -4.84 -5.70
N GLN A 179 -0.88 -5.41 -6.23
CA GLN A 179 -2.11 -4.67 -6.47
C GLN A 179 -3.05 -4.67 -5.24
N ALA A 180 -3.16 -5.81 -4.55
CA ALA A 180 -4.10 -5.95 -3.44
C ALA A 180 -3.55 -5.52 -2.08
N PHE A 181 -2.28 -5.10 -1.96
CA PHE A 181 -1.67 -4.71 -0.70
C PHE A 181 -2.50 -3.70 0.10
N HIS A 182 -3.01 -2.65 -0.56
CA HIS A 182 -3.87 -1.66 0.08
C HIS A 182 -5.18 -2.24 0.63
N HIS A 183 -5.74 -3.25 -0.04
CA HIS A 183 -6.98 -3.92 0.39
C HIS A 183 -6.71 -4.83 1.58
N VAL A 184 -5.58 -5.54 1.55
CA VAL A 184 -5.09 -6.38 2.65
C VAL A 184 -4.85 -5.53 3.90
N ASP A 185 -4.17 -4.39 3.73
CA ASP A 185 -3.94 -3.42 4.80
C ASP A 185 -5.25 -2.87 5.38
N ALA A 186 -6.13 -2.37 4.51
CA ALA A 186 -7.41 -1.79 4.93
C ALA A 186 -8.31 -2.81 5.63
N LEU A 187 -8.36 -4.07 5.16
CA LEU A 187 -9.14 -5.13 5.80
C LEU A 187 -8.72 -5.36 7.25
N GLN A 188 -7.40 -5.56 7.49
CA GLN A 188 -6.90 -5.76 8.85
C GLN A 188 -7.08 -4.53 9.73
N TRP A 189 -6.84 -3.34 9.19
CA TRP A 189 -7.03 -2.10 9.91
C TRP A 189 -8.49 -1.89 10.35
N ILE A 190 -9.47 -2.28 9.52
CA ILE A 190 -10.90 -2.12 9.81
C ILE A 190 -11.39 -3.27 10.69
N ALA A 191 -11.26 -4.51 10.22
CA ALA A 191 -11.91 -5.69 10.76
C ALA A 191 -11.15 -6.35 11.92
N GLY A 192 -9.93 -5.88 12.22
CA GLY A 192 -9.12 -6.38 13.32
C GLY A 192 -8.18 -7.52 12.94
N PRO A 193 -7.48 -8.10 13.92
CA PRO A 193 -6.40 -9.04 13.69
C PRO A 193 -6.91 -10.39 13.16
N ILE A 194 -6.16 -10.93 12.19
CA ILE A 194 -6.39 -12.25 11.59
C ILE A 194 -5.53 -13.26 12.34
N ALA A 195 -6.15 -14.36 12.77
CA ALA A 195 -5.48 -15.44 13.47
C ALA A 195 -4.88 -16.49 12.53
N GLU A 196 -5.64 -16.88 11.49
CA GLU A 196 -5.28 -17.98 10.59
C GLU A 196 -5.70 -17.69 9.15
N VAL A 197 -4.94 -18.20 8.20
CA VAL A 197 -5.23 -18.13 6.75
C VAL A 197 -5.06 -19.45 6.05
N CYS A 198 -5.86 -19.68 4.99
CA CYS A 198 -5.68 -20.76 4.05
C CYS A 198 -5.91 -20.22 2.64
N SER A 199 -4.93 -20.37 1.73
CA SER A 199 -4.91 -19.74 0.41
C SER A 199 -4.59 -20.69 -0.72
N ALA A 200 -5.01 -20.30 -1.92
CA ALA A 200 -4.66 -20.92 -3.19
C ALA A 200 -4.31 -19.83 -4.22
N GLU A 201 -3.35 -20.12 -5.09
CA GLU A 201 -2.89 -19.22 -6.13
C GLU A 201 -2.88 -19.88 -7.51
N ALA A 202 -2.90 -19.06 -8.56
CA ALA A 202 -2.73 -19.50 -9.92
C ALA A 202 -2.13 -18.38 -10.79
N ASN A 203 -1.41 -18.78 -11.85
CA ASN A 203 -1.16 -17.94 -13.02
C ASN A 203 -2.24 -18.26 -14.05
N ALA A 204 -3.32 -17.47 -14.05
CA ALA A 204 -4.52 -17.80 -14.83
C ALA A 204 -4.36 -17.40 -16.31
N LEU A 205 -3.82 -16.22 -16.60
CA LEU A 205 -3.68 -15.69 -17.96
C LEU A 205 -2.30 -15.11 -18.28
N ASN A 206 -1.56 -14.62 -17.28
CA ASN A 206 -0.27 -13.99 -17.49
C ASN A 206 0.88 -14.95 -17.16
N GLN A 207 2.02 -14.76 -17.80
CA GLN A 207 3.25 -15.51 -17.51
C GLN A 207 4.08 -14.71 -16.49
N LEU A 208 4.07 -15.16 -15.25
CA LEU A 208 4.76 -14.55 -14.11
C LEU A 208 5.51 -15.63 -13.31
N GLU A 209 6.48 -15.24 -12.50
CA GLU A 209 7.04 -16.12 -11.45
C GLU A 209 6.05 -16.29 -10.30
N ALA A 210 5.47 -15.18 -9.85
CA ALA A 210 4.45 -15.16 -8.80
C ALA A 210 3.04 -15.35 -9.40
N GLU A 211 1.98 -15.01 -8.69
CA GLU A 211 0.60 -15.26 -9.10
C GLU A 211 -0.08 -14.01 -9.69
N ASP A 212 -0.97 -14.21 -10.65
CA ASP A 212 -1.93 -13.21 -11.12
C ASP A 212 -3.31 -13.35 -10.47
N THR A 213 -3.52 -14.44 -9.72
CA THR A 213 -4.80 -14.76 -9.07
C THR A 213 -4.57 -15.46 -7.74
N MET A 214 -5.19 -14.95 -6.66
CA MET A 214 -5.19 -15.57 -5.33
C MET A 214 -6.58 -15.52 -4.71
N VAL A 215 -6.94 -16.65 -4.04
CA VAL A 215 -8.13 -16.74 -3.19
C VAL A 215 -7.71 -17.26 -1.83
N ALA A 216 -8.24 -16.66 -0.75
CA ALA A 216 -7.98 -17.12 0.61
C ALA A 216 -9.21 -17.08 1.50
N VAL A 217 -9.21 -17.97 2.50
CA VAL A 217 -10.14 -17.98 3.64
C VAL A 217 -9.36 -17.52 4.86
N LEU A 218 -9.98 -16.64 5.64
CA LEU A 218 -9.42 -16.04 6.85
C LEU A 218 -10.24 -16.43 8.07
N ARG A 219 -9.59 -16.56 9.21
CA ARG A 219 -10.21 -16.59 10.53
C ARG A 219 -9.64 -15.45 11.37
N PHE A 220 -10.52 -14.56 11.84
CA PHE A 220 -10.14 -13.47 12.73
C PHE A 220 -9.98 -13.98 14.17
N GLU A 221 -9.28 -13.22 15.02
CA GLU A 221 -9.07 -13.61 16.43
C GLU A 221 -10.39 -13.67 17.22
N ASP A 222 -11.41 -12.90 16.84
CA ASP A 222 -12.75 -12.97 17.43
C ASP A 222 -13.58 -14.19 16.98
N GLY A 223 -13.02 -15.02 16.09
CA GLY A 223 -13.64 -16.24 15.53
C GLY A 223 -14.49 -15.98 14.27
N SER A 224 -14.68 -14.75 13.85
CA SER A 224 -15.36 -14.43 12.59
C SER A 224 -14.54 -14.91 11.37
N LEU A 225 -15.20 -14.99 10.22
CA LEU A 225 -14.58 -15.46 8.99
C LEU A 225 -14.36 -14.31 8.00
N GLY A 226 -13.42 -14.52 7.07
CA GLY A 226 -13.21 -13.62 5.96
C GLY A 226 -12.75 -14.32 4.70
N THR A 227 -12.76 -13.57 3.60
CA THR A 227 -12.23 -14.03 2.32
C THR A 227 -11.43 -12.94 1.62
N ILE A 228 -10.42 -13.36 0.90
CA ILE A 228 -9.67 -12.56 -0.06
C ILE A 228 -9.90 -13.17 -1.45
N GLU A 229 -10.28 -12.34 -2.41
CA GLU A 229 -10.32 -12.66 -3.83
C GLU A 229 -9.55 -11.57 -4.56
N ALA A 230 -8.40 -11.89 -5.12
CA ALA A 230 -7.55 -10.93 -5.83
C ALA A 230 -7.08 -11.51 -7.16
N THR A 231 -7.33 -10.79 -8.25
CA THR A 231 -6.85 -11.17 -9.57
C THR A 231 -6.58 -9.97 -10.46
N THR A 232 -5.52 -10.04 -11.26
CA THR A 232 -5.23 -9.12 -12.38
C THR A 232 -5.57 -9.76 -13.72
N ALA A 233 -6.12 -10.97 -13.72
CA ALA A 233 -6.47 -11.74 -14.91
C ALA A 233 -7.89 -11.48 -15.43
N ILE A 234 -8.58 -10.42 -14.97
CA ILE A 234 -9.88 -10.01 -15.54
C ILE A 234 -9.67 -9.35 -16.91
N ARG A 235 -10.64 -9.52 -17.79
CA ARG A 235 -10.67 -8.91 -19.13
C ARG A 235 -12.07 -8.34 -19.39
N PRO A 236 -12.23 -7.23 -20.11
CA PRO A 236 -11.17 -6.48 -20.79
C PRO A 236 -10.53 -5.36 -19.95
N GLU A 237 -11.08 -4.99 -18.78
CA GLU A 237 -10.73 -3.82 -17.99
C GLU A 237 -10.89 -4.07 -16.47
N ASP A 238 -10.47 -3.12 -15.65
CA ASP A 238 -10.67 -3.13 -14.20
C ASP A 238 -12.18 -3.06 -13.88
N VAL A 239 -12.67 -3.98 -13.04
CA VAL A 239 -14.11 -4.12 -12.76
C VAL A 239 -14.46 -3.79 -11.32
N GLU A 240 -13.66 -4.24 -10.37
CA GLU A 240 -14.02 -4.17 -8.94
C GLU A 240 -12.79 -4.02 -8.06
N ALA A 241 -12.90 -3.11 -7.08
CA ALA A 241 -12.07 -3.07 -5.90
C ALA A 241 -13.01 -2.84 -4.71
N SER A 242 -13.20 -3.84 -3.82
CA SER A 242 -14.19 -3.72 -2.76
C SER A 242 -13.74 -4.31 -1.43
N ILE A 243 -14.29 -3.74 -0.35
CA ILE A 243 -14.24 -4.27 1.02
C ILE A 243 -15.68 -4.36 1.52
N SER A 244 -16.07 -5.50 2.09
CA SER A 244 -17.35 -5.63 2.77
C SER A 244 -17.16 -6.11 4.21
N ILE A 245 -17.91 -5.52 5.13
CA ILE A 245 -18.01 -5.91 6.54
C ILE A 245 -19.48 -6.23 6.83
N ALA A 246 -19.74 -7.42 7.33
CA ALA A 246 -21.05 -7.87 7.78
C ALA A 246 -20.96 -8.33 9.23
N GLY A 247 -21.89 -7.86 10.04
CA GLY A 247 -22.04 -8.20 11.44
C GLY A 247 -23.50 -8.30 11.86
N GLU A 248 -23.75 -8.61 13.12
CA GLU A 248 -25.06 -8.71 13.71
C GLU A 248 -25.85 -7.38 13.63
N GLY A 249 -25.15 -6.25 13.74
CA GLY A 249 -25.72 -4.90 13.75
C GLY A 249 -25.86 -4.26 12.37
N GLY A 250 -25.25 -4.81 11.31
CA GLY A 250 -25.33 -4.21 9.98
C GLY A 250 -24.35 -4.75 8.97
N MET A 251 -24.40 -4.13 7.78
CA MET A 251 -23.51 -4.43 6.67
C MET A 251 -23.15 -3.16 5.92
N ALA A 252 -21.85 -3.04 5.58
CA ALA A 252 -21.36 -2.03 4.65
C ALA A 252 -20.49 -2.63 3.56
N VAL A 253 -20.54 -2.04 2.37
CA VAL A 253 -19.69 -2.37 1.23
C VAL A 253 -19.10 -1.09 0.67
N ILE A 254 -17.78 -1.00 0.73
CA ILE A 254 -17.01 0.00 0.01
C ILE A 254 -16.60 -0.60 -1.32
N GLY A 255 -16.71 0.15 -2.41
CA GLY A 255 -16.43 -0.30 -3.77
C GLY A 255 -15.75 0.77 -4.62
N GLY A 256 -16.01 0.74 -5.92
CA GLY A 256 -15.33 1.55 -6.92
C GLY A 256 -14.04 0.88 -7.42
N ILE A 257 -13.19 1.63 -8.10
CA ILE A 257 -11.89 1.13 -8.61
C ILE A 257 -10.73 1.39 -7.64
N ALA A 258 -10.94 2.23 -6.61
CA ALA A 258 -9.94 2.65 -5.64
C ALA A 258 -10.47 2.66 -4.20
N LEU A 259 -11.49 1.88 -3.84
CA LEU A 259 -12.19 1.91 -2.54
C LEU A 259 -12.75 3.31 -2.23
N ASN A 260 -13.34 3.93 -3.22
CA ASN A 260 -13.72 5.35 -3.22
C ASN A 260 -15.22 5.59 -3.15
N GLU A 261 -16.04 4.52 -3.13
CA GLU A 261 -17.49 4.61 -3.17
C GLU A 261 -18.14 3.72 -2.11
N ILE A 262 -19.23 4.18 -1.50
CA ILE A 262 -20.06 3.38 -0.60
C ILE A 262 -21.22 2.78 -1.40
N HIS A 263 -21.19 1.47 -1.62
CA HIS A 263 -22.22 0.74 -2.37
C HIS A 263 -23.34 0.21 -1.47
N THR A 264 -23.03 -0.11 -0.22
CA THR A 264 -24.00 -0.56 0.78
C THR A 264 -23.66 0.06 2.13
N TRP A 265 -24.69 0.58 2.81
CA TRP A 265 -24.58 1.17 4.14
C TRP A 265 -25.90 0.92 4.88
N LYS A 266 -26.00 -0.19 5.59
CA LYS A 266 -27.25 -0.65 6.20
C LYS A 266 -27.01 -1.18 7.59
N PHE A 267 -27.72 -0.61 8.56
CA PHE A 267 -27.67 -1.00 9.97
C PHE A 267 -29.06 -1.38 10.48
N VAL A 268 -29.10 -2.31 11.45
CA VAL A 268 -30.32 -2.75 12.13
C VAL A 268 -30.91 -1.58 12.93
N ASP A 269 -30.02 -0.78 13.56
CA ASP A 269 -30.37 0.45 14.27
C ASP A 269 -29.79 1.65 13.50
N PRO A 270 -30.55 2.19 12.51
CA PRO A 270 -30.06 3.25 11.67
C PRO A 270 -29.97 4.58 12.42
N GLN A 271 -28.90 5.33 12.16
CA GLN A 271 -28.68 6.69 12.68
C GLN A 271 -29.00 7.74 11.60
N PRO A 272 -29.30 8.98 11.99
CA PRO A 272 -29.64 10.04 11.02
C PRO A 272 -28.57 10.25 9.95
N GLU A 273 -27.28 10.11 10.33
CA GLU A 273 -26.12 10.30 9.46
C GLU A 273 -26.00 9.22 8.37
N ASP A 274 -26.58 8.03 8.59
CA ASP A 274 -26.51 6.91 7.63
C ASP A 274 -27.12 7.26 6.26
N SER A 275 -28.05 8.21 6.23
CA SER A 275 -28.66 8.67 4.98
C SER A 275 -27.74 9.57 4.15
N THR A 276 -26.73 10.19 4.76
CA THR A 276 -25.84 11.17 4.12
C THR A 276 -24.42 10.66 3.94
N ILE A 277 -23.96 9.73 4.79
CA ILE A 277 -22.60 9.15 4.69
C ILE A 277 -22.27 8.63 3.28
N PRO A 278 -23.15 7.83 2.62
CA PRO A 278 -22.85 7.34 1.27
C PRO A 278 -22.61 8.44 0.24
N GLU A 279 -23.26 9.59 0.38
CA GLU A 279 -23.11 10.71 -0.55
C GLU A 279 -21.80 11.47 -0.33
N TYR A 280 -21.54 11.94 0.91
CA TYR A 280 -20.37 12.78 1.16
C TYR A 280 -19.05 12.01 1.25
N ALA A 281 -19.09 10.72 1.60
CA ALA A 281 -17.90 9.89 1.71
C ALA A 281 -17.53 9.16 0.39
N SER A 282 -18.43 9.19 -0.61
CA SER A 282 -18.10 8.68 -1.95
C SER A 282 -17.48 9.77 -2.81
N GLN A 283 -16.41 9.42 -3.53
CA GLN A 283 -15.68 10.34 -4.41
C GLN A 283 -15.48 9.72 -5.78
N ALA A 284 -15.74 10.47 -6.84
CA ALA A 284 -15.34 10.08 -8.18
C ALA A 284 -13.81 10.17 -8.31
N VAL A 285 -13.18 9.15 -8.85
CA VAL A 285 -11.72 9.09 -9.05
C VAL A 285 -11.39 8.80 -10.50
N PRO A 286 -10.33 9.43 -11.06
CA PRO A 286 -9.96 9.25 -12.47
C PRO A 286 -9.30 7.90 -12.74
N THR A 287 -8.62 7.32 -11.75
CA THR A 287 -7.83 6.08 -11.87
C THR A 287 -7.84 5.27 -10.58
N GLY A 288 -7.35 4.04 -10.62
CA GLY A 288 -7.16 3.19 -9.44
C GLY A 288 -6.16 3.72 -8.39
N TYR A 289 -5.41 4.78 -8.68
CA TYR A 289 -4.57 5.46 -7.68
C TYR A 289 -5.40 6.22 -6.64
N GLY A 290 -6.62 6.64 -6.99
CA GLY A 290 -7.45 7.47 -6.11
C GLY A 290 -6.88 8.87 -5.89
N LEU A 291 -7.41 9.58 -4.88
CA LEU A 291 -7.04 10.97 -4.58
C LEU A 291 -6.32 11.16 -3.23
N SER A 292 -6.08 10.09 -2.49
CA SER A 292 -5.66 10.21 -1.08
C SER A 292 -4.15 10.26 -0.84
N HIS A 293 -3.32 10.20 -1.90
CA HIS A 293 -1.86 10.40 -1.78
C HIS A 293 -1.52 11.80 -1.27
N GLY A 294 -2.09 12.83 -1.91
CA GLY A 294 -1.86 14.22 -1.50
C GLY A 294 -2.23 14.49 -0.04
N PRO A 295 -3.45 14.18 0.42
CA PRO A 295 -3.84 14.33 1.82
C PRO A 295 -2.94 13.59 2.81
N LEU A 296 -2.50 12.36 2.50
CA LEU A 296 -1.59 11.62 3.35
C LEU A 296 -0.20 12.28 3.43
N ILE A 297 0.37 12.65 2.28
CA ILE A 297 1.69 13.28 2.23
C ILE A 297 1.65 14.66 2.88
N GLN A 298 0.58 15.42 2.68
CA GLN A 298 0.40 16.72 3.33
C GLN A 298 0.38 16.59 4.86
N GLU A 299 -0.33 15.58 5.41
CA GLU A 299 -0.34 15.36 6.86
C GLU A 299 1.05 14.97 7.39
N ILE A 300 1.85 14.21 6.61
CA ILE A 300 3.25 13.91 6.96
C ILE A 300 4.07 15.20 7.04
N ILE A 301 3.95 16.08 6.04
CA ILE A 301 4.64 17.37 5.98
C ILE A 301 4.23 18.26 7.16
N ASP A 302 2.94 18.36 7.45
CA ASP A 302 2.41 19.18 8.54
C ASP A 302 2.91 18.73 9.91
N ARG A 303 3.05 17.42 10.13
CA ARG A 303 3.64 16.84 11.35
C ARG A 303 5.13 17.19 11.46
N LEU A 304 5.88 17.04 10.39
CA LEU A 304 7.31 17.40 10.36
C LEU A 304 7.53 18.88 10.63
N GLU A 305 6.68 19.77 10.11
CA GLU A 305 6.76 21.22 10.42
C GLU A 305 6.50 21.54 11.90
N LYS A 306 5.70 20.72 12.57
CA LYS A 306 5.47 20.81 14.02
C LYS A 306 6.57 20.14 14.86
N GLY A 307 7.57 19.52 14.21
CA GLY A 307 8.62 18.75 14.87
C GLY A 307 8.16 17.36 15.36
N GLU A 308 7.02 16.88 14.88
CA GLU A 308 6.50 15.55 15.21
C GLU A 308 7.16 14.51 14.30
N LEU A 309 7.72 13.45 14.88
CA LEU A 309 8.39 12.37 14.13
C LEU A 309 7.53 11.12 13.98
N SER A 310 6.33 11.11 14.56
CA SER A 310 5.35 10.03 14.39
C SER A 310 4.52 10.27 13.13
N PRO A 311 4.60 9.44 12.09
CA PRO A 311 3.77 9.58 10.89
C PRO A 311 2.29 9.26 11.18
N PRO A 312 1.36 9.69 10.31
CA PRO A 312 -0.06 9.34 10.47
C PRO A 312 -0.34 7.84 10.30
N ILE A 313 0.52 7.15 9.58
CA ILE A 313 0.53 5.70 9.42
C ILE A 313 1.97 5.26 9.66
N SER A 314 2.20 4.45 10.68
CA SER A 314 3.54 4.04 11.07
C SER A 314 4.03 2.80 10.30
N GLY A 315 5.33 2.53 10.38
CA GLY A 315 5.89 1.28 9.85
C GLY A 315 5.31 0.06 10.57
N GLU A 316 5.05 0.16 11.89
CA GLU A 316 4.41 -0.90 12.66
C GLU A 316 2.99 -1.18 12.19
N ASP A 317 2.22 -0.15 11.82
CA ASP A 317 0.88 -0.32 11.26
C ASP A 317 0.91 -1.14 9.96
N THR A 318 1.87 -0.85 9.08
CA THR A 318 1.99 -1.53 7.79
C THR A 318 2.66 -2.90 7.89
N LEU A 319 3.46 -3.14 8.94
CA LEU A 319 4.09 -4.43 9.21
C LEU A 319 3.05 -5.54 9.32
N VAL A 320 1.86 -5.24 9.84
CA VAL A 320 0.75 -6.20 9.98
C VAL A 320 0.31 -6.71 8.59
N ALA A 321 0.20 -5.81 7.60
CA ALA A 321 -0.14 -6.19 6.22
C ALA A 321 0.99 -7.00 5.55
N VAL A 322 2.26 -6.61 5.73
CA VAL A 322 3.40 -7.37 5.20
C VAL A 322 3.42 -8.79 5.76
N ARG A 323 3.19 -8.96 7.06
CA ARG A 323 3.09 -10.29 7.70
C ARG A 323 1.94 -11.12 7.16
N LEU A 324 0.78 -10.51 6.92
CA LEU A 324 -0.36 -11.21 6.33
C LEU A 324 -0.04 -11.70 4.92
N VAL A 325 0.59 -10.88 4.08
CA VAL A 325 1.04 -11.31 2.74
C VAL A 325 1.96 -12.52 2.83
N HIS A 326 2.95 -12.50 3.74
CA HIS A 326 3.81 -13.66 3.98
C HIS A 326 3.03 -14.90 4.45
N ALA A 327 2.06 -14.75 5.33
CA ALA A 327 1.22 -15.85 5.81
C ALA A 327 0.39 -16.47 4.68
N LEU A 328 -0.15 -15.63 3.77
CA LEU A 328 -0.90 -16.08 2.60
C LEU A 328 -0.02 -16.93 1.67
N TYR A 329 1.17 -16.46 1.32
CA TYR A 329 2.11 -17.25 0.52
C TYR A 329 2.58 -18.52 1.26
N ARG A 330 2.87 -18.40 2.57
CA ARG A 330 3.28 -19.55 3.37
C ARG A 330 2.21 -20.64 3.43
N SER A 331 0.94 -20.26 3.47
CA SER A 331 -0.20 -21.19 3.43
C SER A 331 -0.19 -22.04 2.16
N ILE A 332 0.14 -21.45 1.03
CA ILE A 332 0.27 -22.17 -0.26
C ILE A 332 1.46 -23.12 -0.22
N GLU A 333 2.60 -22.66 0.27
CA GLU A 333 3.85 -23.45 0.35
C GLU A 333 3.69 -24.70 1.24
N VAL A 334 2.91 -24.60 2.32
CA VAL A 334 2.65 -25.74 3.22
C VAL A 334 1.39 -26.54 2.85
N GLY A 335 0.56 -26.02 1.93
CA GLY A 335 -0.67 -26.67 1.47
C GLY A 335 -1.77 -26.71 2.52
N GLY A 336 -1.92 -25.68 3.37
CA GLY A 336 -2.92 -25.67 4.44
C GLY A 336 -2.98 -24.42 5.27
N TRP A 337 -3.69 -24.48 6.39
CA TRP A 337 -3.84 -23.39 7.34
C TRP A 337 -2.51 -22.97 7.97
N VAL A 338 -2.31 -21.67 8.12
CA VAL A 338 -1.14 -21.06 8.77
C VAL A 338 -1.61 -20.06 9.80
N THR A 339 -1.03 -20.13 11.01
CA THR A 339 -1.31 -19.24 12.13
C THR A 339 -0.39 -18.01 12.07
N LEU A 340 -0.95 -16.80 12.12
CA LEU A 340 -0.16 -15.56 12.05
C LEU A 340 0.70 -15.35 13.31
N GLY A 341 0.25 -15.84 14.47
CA GLY A 341 1.01 -15.79 15.73
C GLY A 341 2.37 -16.46 15.68
N ASP A 342 2.58 -17.42 14.76
CA ASP A 342 3.86 -18.09 14.53
C ASP A 342 4.82 -17.26 13.66
N LEU A 343 4.41 -16.07 13.25
CA LEU A 343 5.17 -15.15 12.37
C LEU A 343 5.69 -15.84 11.10
N PRO A 344 4.80 -16.46 10.32
CA PRO A 344 5.19 -17.26 9.17
C PRO A 344 5.85 -16.39 8.10
N LEU A 345 6.93 -16.90 7.50
CA LEU A 345 7.61 -16.27 6.36
C LEU A 345 7.46 -17.13 5.12
N SER A 346 7.13 -16.51 3.98
CA SER A 346 7.25 -17.13 2.66
C SER A 346 8.71 -17.41 2.35
N SER A 347 8.97 -18.56 1.76
CA SER A 347 10.30 -18.91 1.25
C SER A 347 10.60 -18.31 -0.14
N ARG A 348 9.61 -17.65 -0.75
CA ARG A 348 9.70 -17.10 -2.11
C ARG A 348 9.80 -15.57 -2.14
N LEU A 349 8.89 -14.87 -1.44
CA LEU A 349 8.81 -13.40 -1.51
C LEU A 349 10.07 -12.72 -0.96
N GLY A 350 10.67 -11.85 -1.78
CA GLY A 350 11.90 -11.14 -1.46
C GLY A 350 13.16 -12.02 -1.56
N GLN A 351 13.06 -13.20 -2.19
CA GLN A 351 14.18 -14.10 -2.40
C GLN A 351 14.52 -14.21 -3.89
N PRO A 352 15.83 -14.22 -4.25
CA PRO A 352 16.22 -14.45 -5.63
C PRO A 352 15.76 -15.84 -6.09
N THR A 353 15.27 -15.91 -7.31
CA THR A 353 14.88 -17.19 -7.93
C THR A 353 16.13 -18.01 -8.23
N GLU A 354 16.26 -19.21 -7.67
CA GLU A 354 17.34 -20.12 -8.00
C GLU A 354 17.12 -20.73 -9.39
N GLY A 355 17.83 -20.23 -10.40
CA GLY A 355 17.90 -20.84 -11.74
C GLY A 355 17.48 -19.91 -12.89
N PRO A 356 17.87 -20.24 -14.14
CA PRO A 356 17.42 -19.48 -15.31
C PRO A 356 15.95 -19.80 -15.58
N LEU A 357 15.20 -18.75 -15.92
CA LEU A 357 13.84 -18.81 -16.51
C LEU A 357 13.85 -19.58 -17.82
#